data_ba2ecc2e2fe39cabaca2b33123228802
#
_entry.id   ba2ecc2e2fe39cabaca2b33123228802
#
_cell.length_a   1.000
_cell.length_b   1.000
_cell.length_c   1.000
_cell.angle_alpha   90.00
_cell.angle_beta   90.00
_cell.angle_gamma   90.00
#
_symmetry.space_group_name_H-M   'P 1'
#
loop_
_entity.id
_entity.type
_entity.pdbx_description
1 polymer ?
#
loop_
_entity_poly.entity_id
_entity_poly.type
_entity_poly.pdbx_seq_one_letter_code
_entity_poly.pdbx_strand_id
1 'polypeptide(L)'
;MFQSPQPPKEHDRFSYSPIVDRPPLRWPNGARVAVWVIPNIEHFLFDRPSTSITHATTGLVPDVLNYSWRDYGVRVGIWRVMEVMEKHGFRGTVALNSEVCRHYPRIIDAGRELDWEWMGHGATNSELIGGQSEDDERALIQRVVTVIAESTGERPRGWLSPALSESHRTLDLLAENGIEYVGNWVNDEQPYPMRVNTGSMISLPYSAEINDIPAFLELKQSPEDFGRMLCDQFDVLYEDGAKTGRVMSICLHPFLIGHPHRSKYFDAALAHIRSRQEVWLATGSEIVDHYKANYPPPT
;
A
#
# COMPACT_ATOMS: atom_id res chain seq x y z
N MET A 1 -18.10 43.77 -10.52
CA MET A 1 -18.17 42.64 -11.46
C MET A 1 -17.79 41.41 -10.69
N PHE A 2 -18.74 40.56 -10.36
CA PHE A 2 -18.44 39.23 -9.80
C PHE A 2 -17.87 38.38 -10.93
N GLN A 3 -16.61 37.97 -10.81
CA GLN A 3 -16.06 36.95 -11.72
C GLN A 3 -16.89 35.69 -11.53
N SER A 4 -17.45 35.17 -12.62
CA SER A 4 -18.08 33.83 -12.61
C SER A 4 -17.09 32.85 -12.00
N PRO A 5 -17.53 32.00 -11.06
CA PRO A 5 -16.65 30.99 -10.50
C PRO A 5 -16.08 30.18 -11.65
N GLN A 6 -14.76 30.14 -11.77
CA GLN A 6 -14.11 29.26 -12.73
C GLN A 6 -14.51 27.81 -12.41
N PRO A 7 -14.81 26.99 -13.42
CA PRO A 7 -15.06 25.58 -13.16
C PRO A 7 -13.88 24.98 -12.38
N PRO A 8 -14.11 24.02 -11.48
CA PRO A 8 -13.04 23.38 -10.74
C PRO A 8 -12.01 22.85 -11.76
N LYS A 9 -10.74 23.09 -11.47
CA LYS A 9 -9.65 22.58 -12.32
C LYS A 9 -9.69 21.06 -12.29
N GLU A 10 -9.94 20.44 -13.43
CA GLU A 10 -9.77 19.01 -13.57
C GLU A 10 -8.29 18.66 -13.40
N HIS A 11 -7.99 17.49 -12.84
CA HIS A 11 -6.63 17.01 -12.77
C HIS A 11 -6.17 16.54 -14.16
N ASP A 12 -4.86 16.57 -14.40
CA ASP A 12 -4.25 16.15 -15.67
C ASP A 12 -3.42 14.86 -15.55
N ARG A 13 -3.48 14.18 -14.40
CA ARG A 13 -2.62 13.03 -14.10
C ARG A 13 -2.93 11.79 -14.91
N PHE A 14 -4.19 11.55 -15.27
CA PHE A 14 -4.61 10.45 -16.13
C PHE A 14 -5.92 10.81 -16.84
N SER A 15 -6.25 10.08 -17.89
CA SER A 15 -7.52 10.24 -18.63
C SER A 15 -8.53 9.19 -18.16
N TYR A 16 -9.82 9.51 -18.20
CA TYR A 16 -10.86 8.53 -17.95
C TYR A 16 -10.74 7.36 -18.94
N SER A 17 -10.66 6.16 -18.41
CA SER A 17 -10.53 4.93 -19.17
C SER A 17 -11.32 3.82 -18.47
N PRO A 18 -12.60 3.62 -18.81
CA PRO A 18 -13.41 2.58 -18.18
C PRO A 18 -12.87 1.19 -18.57
N ILE A 19 -12.89 0.28 -17.59
CA ILE A 19 -12.26 -1.04 -17.74
C ILE A 19 -12.85 -1.86 -18.90
N VAL A 20 -14.12 -1.61 -19.25
CA VAL A 20 -14.83 -2.31 -20.33
C VAL A 20 -14.33 -1.96 -21.73
N ASP A 21 -13.66 -0.83 -21.89
CA ASP A 21 -13.13 -0.34 -23.16
C ASP A 21 -11.62 -0.61 -23.33
N ARG A 22 -10.99 -1.18 -22.28
CA ARG A 22 -9.55 -1.46 -22.30
C ARG A 22 -9.21 -2.74 -23.04
N PRO A 23 -8.03 -2.80 -23.69
CA PRO A 23 -7.48 -4.07 -24.17
C PRO A 23 -7.38 -5.09 -23.02
N PRO A 24 -7.67 -6.37 -23.27
CA PRO A 24 -7.57 -7.39 -22.24
C PRO A 24 -6.16 -7.48 -21.66
N LEU A 25 -6.05 -7.28 -20.35
CA LEU A 25 -4.82 -7.51 -19.59
C LEU A 25 -4.61 -9.02 -19.38
N ARG A 26 -3.36 -9.49 -19.53
CA ARG A 26 -2.98 -10.89 -19.32
C ARG A 26 -1.79 -10.95 -18.38
N TRP A 27 -1.92 -11.72 -17.31
CA TRP A 27 -0.84 -11.97 -16.37
C TRP A 27 0.04 -13.15 -16.77
N PRO A 28 1.25 -13.30 -16.21
CA PRO A 28 2.13 -14.44 -16.48
C PRO A 28 1.42 -15.78 -16.24
N ASN A 29 1.79 -16.79 -17.02
CA ASN A 29 1.31 -18.16 -16.88
C ASN A 29 -0.22 -18.31 -16.94
N GLY A 30 -0.92 -17.37 -17.58
CA GLY A 30 -2.38 -17.39 -17.68
C GLY A 30 -3.11 -17.06 -16.38
N ALA A 31 -2.43 -16.46 -15.41
CA ALA A 31 -3.06 -16.06 -14.16
C ALA A 31 -4.18 -15.04 -14.41
N ARG A 32 -5.26 -15.20 -13.66
CA ARG A 32 -6.45 -14.34 -13.69
C ARG A 32 -6.30 -13.14 -12.76
N VAL A 33 -5.70 -13.37 -11.61
CA VAL A 33 -5.51 -12.36 -10.56
C VAL A 33 -4.06 -12.33 -10.16
N ALA A 34 -3.49 -11.12 -10.13
CA ALA A 34 -2.26 -10.83 -9.41
C ALA A 34 -2.62 -10.43 -7.98
N VAL A 35 -2.21 -11.20 -6.99
CA VAL A 35 -2.47 -10.92 -5.59
C VAL A 35 -1.26 -10.22 -4.99
N TRP A 36 -1.50 -9.00 -4.50
CA TRP A 36 -0.50 -8.08 -3.96
C TRP A 36 -0.80 -7.81 -2.48
N VAL A 37 0.05 -8.30 -1.58
CA VAL A 37 -0.13 -8.11 -0.13
C VAL A 37 0.79 -6.99 0.35
N ILE A 38 0.20 -6.01 1.02
CA ILE A 38 0.89 -4.79 1.46
C ILE A 38 0.83 -4.66 2.99
N PRO A 39 1.83 -5.18 3.72
CA PRO A 39 2.02 -4.83 5.11
C PRO A 39 2.48 -3.38 5.24
N ASN A 40 1.72 -2.55 5.97
CA ASN A 40 2.13 -1.20 6.31
C ASN A 40 2.89 -1.27 7.64
N ILE A 41 4.21 -1.07 7.60
CA ILE A 41 5.06 -1.09 8.79
C ILE A 41 5.39 0.34 9.17
N GLU A 42 4.72 0.79 10.21
CA GLU A 42 4.63 2.19 10.57
C GLU A 42 5.35 2.50 11.89
N HIS A 43 5.97 3.67 11.93
CA HIS A 43 6.51 4.30 13.12
C HIS A 43 5.66 5.49 13.53
N PHE A 44 5.39 5.63 14.83
CA PHE A 44 4.65 6.76 15.40
C PHE A 44 5.48 7.47 16.43
N LEU A 45 5.43 8.80 16.45
CA LEU A 45 6.13 9.62 17.42
C LEU A 45 5.37 9.65 18.73
N PHE A 46 6.10 9.45 19.86
CA PHE A 46 5.51 9.41 21.19
C PHE A 46 4.92 10.77 21.62
N ASP A 47 5.57 11.85 21.21
CA ASP A 47 5.23 13.22 21.64
C ASP A 47 4.21 13.90 20.70
N ARG A 48 3.58 13.15 19.79
CA ARG A 48 2.60 13.70 18.87
C ARG A 48 1.29 12.96 18.97
N PRO A 49 0.14 13.70 18.91
CA PRO A 49 -1.15 13.05 18.76
C PRO A 49 -1.19 12.28 17.45
N SER A 50 -1.82 11.14 17.46
CA SER A 50 -2.10 10.37 16.24
C SER A 50 -3.57 9.97 16.25
N THR A 51 -4.07 9.43 15.14
CA THR A 51 -5.44 8.89 15.09
C THR A 51 -5.61 7.88 16.22
N SER A 52 -6.48 8.18 17.17
CA SER A 52 -6.65 7.39 18.38
C SER A 52 -7.64 6.26 18.20
N ILE A 53 -7.40 5.14 18.90
CA ILE A 53 -8.36 4.04 19.01
C ILE A 53 -9.66 4.49 19.72
N THR A 54 -9.58 5.54 20.54
CA THR A 54 -10.70 6.16 21.22
C THR A 54 -10.61 7.67 21.19
N HIS A 55 -11.75 8.35 21.03
CA HIS A 55 -11.81 9.81 21.09
C HIS A 55 -11.43 10.37 22.48
N ALA A 56 -11.52 9.57 23.53
CA ALA A 56 -11.23 10.02 24.88
C ALA A 56 -9.75 10.44 25.08
N THR A 57 -8.82 9.85 24.32
CA THR A 57 -7.40 10.16 24.42
C THR A 57 -6.85 11.02 23.29
N THR A 58 -7.69 11.30 22.27
CA THR A 58 -7.31 12.15 21.13
C THR A 58 -6.89 13.53 21.62
N GLY A 59 -5.69 13.95 21.29
CA GLY A 59 -5.12 15.22 21.72
C GLY A 59 -4.32 15.18 23.02
N LEU A 60 -4.26 14.04 23.71
CA LEU A 60 -3.30 13.85 24.79
C LEU A 60 -1.87 13.72 24.24
N VAL A 61 -0.93 14.33 24.95
CA VAL A 61 0.51 14.22 24.63
C VAL A 61 1.27 13.95 25.92
N PRO A 62 1.80 12.75 26.12
CA PRO A 62 1.72 11.57 25.25
C PRO A 62 0.35 10.87 25.32
N ASP A 63 -0.10 10.28 24.21
CA ASP A 63 -1.22 9.34 24.17
C ASP A 63 -0.71 7.91 24.33
N VAL A 64 -0.52 7.48 25.58
CA VAL A 64 0.07 6.18 25.90
C VAL A 64 -0.74 5.01 25.37
N LEU A 65 -2.09 5.10 25.42
CA LEU A 65 -2.97 4.04 24.92
C LEU A 65 -2.76 3.83 23.42
N ASN A 66 -2.82 4.90 22.64
CA ASN A 66 -2.76 4.83 21.20
C ASN A 66 -1.34 4.49 20.72
N TYR A 67 -0.31 5.07 21.35
CA TYR A 67 1.07 4.75 21.04
C TYR A 67 1.39 3.27 21.30
N SER A 68 1.05 2.74 22.47
CA SER A 68 1.34 1.36 22.83
C SER A 68 0.56 0.34 22.00
N TRP A 69 -0.68 0.69 21.61
CA TRP A 69 -1.48 -0.13 20.69
C TRP A 69 -0.82 -0.25 19.32
N ARG A 70 -0.29 0.83 18.78
CA ARG A 70 0.44 0.83 17.49
C ARG A 70 1.80 0.14 17.61
N ASP A 71 2.50 0.36 18.74
CA ASP A 71 3.78 -0.30 19.05
C ASP A 71 3.66 -1.84 19.11
N TYR A 72 2.47 -2.38 19.46
CA TYR A 72 2.17 -3.81 19.34
C TYR A 72 2.45 -4.34 17.94
N GLY A 73 2.22 -3.55 16.90
CA GLY A 73 2.44 -3.93 15.51
C GLY A 73 3.89 -4.32 15.24
N VAL A 74 4.83 -3.49 15.64
CA VAL A 74 6.27 -3.72 15.42
C VAL A 74 6.90 -4.68 16.43
N ARG A 75 6.28 -4.85 17.61
CA ARG A 75 6.78 -5.77 18.65
C ARG A 75 6.30 -7.20 18.48
N VAL A 76 5.05 -7.38 18.09
CA VAL A 76 4.38 -8.70 18.07
C VAL A 76 3.68 -8.96 16.75
N GLY A 77 2.87 -8.01 16.29
CA GLY A 77 1.94 -8.21 15.17
C GLY A 77 2.63 -8.57 13.87
N ILE A 78 3.73 -7.90 13.53
CA ILE A 78 4.46 -8.12 12.28
C ILE A 78 5.00 -9.55 12.17
N TRP A 79 5.49 -10.11 13.28
CA TRP A 79 6.04 -11.47 13.29
C TRP A 79 4.98 -12.51 12.95
N ARG A 80 3.77 -12.33 13.46
CA ARG A 80 2.64 -13.21 13.13
C ARG A 80 2.16 -13.02 11.69
N VAL A 81 2.19 -11.79 11.17
CA VAL A 81 1.87 -11.53 9.76
C VAL A 81 2.89 -12.20 8.86
N MET A 82 4.19 -12.12 9.17
CA MET A 82 5.27 -12.81 8.45
C MET A 82 5.06 -14.33 8.43
N GLU A 83 4.82 -14.94 9.60
CA GLU A 83 4.56 -16.38 9.72
C GLU A 83 3.37 -16.84 8.86
N VAL A 84 2.26 -16.09 8.89
CA VAL A 84 1.06 -16.41 8.10
C VAL A 84 1.34 -16.27 6.60
N MET A 85 2.00 -15.21 6.18
CA MET A 85 2.33 -14.99 4.76
C MET A 85 3.31 -16.04 4.24
N GLU A 86 4.38 -16.32 4.98
CA GLU A 86 5.38 -17.35 4.64
C GLU A 86 4.74 -18.73 4.51
N LYS A 87 3.88 -19.13 5.45
CA LYS A 87 3.12 -20.39 5.43
C LYS A 87 2.39 -20.62 4.12
N HIS A 88 1.88 -19.58 3.51
CA HIS A 88 1.13 -19.65 2.26
C HIS A 88 1.93 -19.22 1.03
N GLY A 89 3.22 -18.90 1.18
CA GLY A 89 4.12 -18.53 0.09
C GLY A 89 3.87 -17.13 -0.47
N PHE A 90 3.32 -16.20 0.32
CA PHE A 90 3.16 -14.82 -0.07
C PHE A 90 4.39 -13.99 0.33
N ARG A 91 4.85 -13.15 -0.60
CA ARG A 91 5.82 -12.10 -0.31
C ARG A 91 5.09 -10.78 -0.10
N GLY A 92 5.59 -9.96 0.81
CA GLY A 92 5.05 -8.62 1.05
C GLY A 92 5.71 -7.58 0.15
N THR A 93 4.92 -6.58 -0.28
CA THR A 93 5.44 -5.27 -0.68
C THR A 93 5.18 -4.33 0.48
N VAL A 94 6.18 -4.06 1.26
CA VAL A 94 6.04 -3.31 2.53
C VAL A 94 5.94 -1.82 2.27
N ALA A 95 4.85 -1.19 2.71
CA ALA A 95 4.80 0.26 2.87
C ALA A 95 5.59 0.61 4.16
N LEU A 96 6.82 1.12 3.98
CA LEU A 96 7.81 1.26 5.04
C LEU A 96 8.06 2.72 5.41
N ASN A 97 7.75 3.10 6.65
CA ASN A 97 8.30 4.35 7.18
C ASN A 97 9.81 4.23 7.37
N SER A 98 10.58 5.23 6.93
CA SER A 98 12.05 5.18 7.05
C SER A 98 12.55 5.14 8.49
N GLU A 99 11.80 5.66 9.47
CA GLU A 99 12.17 5.57 10.88
C GLU A 99 12.08 4.12 11.42
N VAL A 100 11.32 3.23 10.79
CA VAL A 100 11.31 1.79 11.11
C VAL A 100 12.70 1.19 10.91
N CYS A 101 13.41 1.60 9.85
CA CYS A 101 14.78 1.13 9.59
C CYS A 101 15.73 1.42 10.75
N ARG A 102 15.56 2.58 11.40
CA ARG A 102 16.42 3.03 12.50
C ARG A 102 16.04 2.39 13.84
N HIS A 103 14.73 2.28 14.09
CA HIS A 103 14.22 1.84 15.39
C HIS A 103 14.03 0.32 15.49
N TYR A 104 13.78 -0.37 14.36
CA TYR A 104 13.42 -1.79 14.35
C TYR A 104 14.18 -2.58 13.28
N PRO A 105 15.54 -2.52 13.24
CA PRO A 105 16.34 -3.14 12.17
C PRO A 105 16.08 -4.66 12.01
N ARG A 106 15.72 -5.36 13.09
CA ARG A 106 15.40 -6.79 13.06
C ARG A 106 14.21 -7.11 12.12
N ILE A 107 13.27 -6.17 11.94
CA ILE A 107 12.16 -6.33 10.99
C ILE A 107 12.68 -6.27 9.56
N ILE A 108 13.63 -5.39 9.29
CA ILE A 108 14.26 -5.27 7.98
C ILE A 108 15.00 -6.56 7.62
N ASP A 109 15.80 -7.09 8.56
CA ASP A 109 16.51 -8.35 8.36
C ASP A 109 15.55 -9.49 8.04
N ALA A 110 14.47 -9.64 8.81
CA ALA A 110 13.48 -10.69 8.58
C ALA A 110 12.76 -10.55 7.23
N GLY A 111 12.39 -9.32 6.83
CA GLY A 111 11.75 -9.11 5.53
C GLY A 111 12.70 -9.40 4.36
N ARG A 112 14.01 -9.13 4.51
CA ARG A 112 15.02 -9.53 3.53
C ARG A 112 15.17 -11.05 3.43
N GLU A 113 15.16 -11.77 4.57
CA GLU A 113 15.18 -13.24 4.61
C GLU A 113 13.95 -13.84 3.89
N LEU A 114 12.81 -13.12 3.88
CA LEU A 114 11.56 -13.52 3.23
C LEU A 114 11.39 -12.99 1.79
N ASP A 115 12.41 -12.36 1.24
CA ASP A 115 12.38 -11.80 -0.13
C ASP A 115 11.26 -10.76 -0.33
N TRP A 116 11.01 -9.93 0.69
CA TRP A 116 10.00 -8.88 0.65
C TRP A 116 10.51 -7.63 -0.06
N GLU A 117 9.64 -6.99 -0.83
CA GLU A 117 9.88 -5.71 -1.47
C GLU A 117 9.63 -4.55 -0.49
N TRP A 118 10.37 -3.45 -0.67
CA TRP A 118 10.27 -2.24 0.15
C TRP A 118 9.78 -1.06 -0.66
N MET A 119 8.68 -0.48 -0.23
CA MET A 119 8.05 0.70 -0.81
C MET A 119 8.14 1.86 0.18
N GLY A 120 8.47 3.08 -0.28
CA GLY A 120 8.53 4.24 0.59
C GLY A 120 7.16 4.61 1.15
N HIS A 121 7.12 4.97 2.44
CA HIS A 121 5.88 5.36 3.15
C HIS A 121 6.11 6.57 4.08
N GLY A 122 6.82 7.60 3.60
CA GLY A 122 7.19 8.72 4.44
C GLY A 122 8.19 8.36 5.55
N ALA A 123 8.51 9.31 6.42
CA ALA A 123 9.41 9.07 7.54
C ALA A 123 8.68 8.38 8.71
N THR A 124 7.50 8.85 9.03
CA THR A 124 6.64 8.40 10.14
C THR A 124 5.18 8.65 9.77
N ASN A 125 4.25 7.89 10.34
CA ASN A 125 2.81 8.14 10.16
C ASN A 125 2.25 9.22 11.11
N SER A 126 3.10 9.83 11.93
CA SER A 126 2.74 11.03 12.69
C SER A 126 2.86 12.33 11.88
N GLU A 127 3.39 12.28 10.66
CA GLU A 127 3.58 13.43 9.76
C GLU A 127 3.08 13.09 8.36
N LEU A 128 2.07 13.83 7.90
CA LEU A 128 1.51 13.66 6.56
C LEU A 128 2.31 14.49 5.54
N ILE A 129 2.29 14.05 4.28
CA ILE A 129 2.97 14.74 3.19
C ILE A 129 2.19 15.98 2.76
N GLY A 130 0.88 15.89 2.69
CA GLY A 130 0.02 17.01 2.28
C GLY A 130 0.18 18.24 3.18
N GLY A 131 0.33 19.42 2.54
CA GLY A 131 0.42 20.69 3.25
C GLY A 131 1.84 21.17 3.59
N GLN A 132 2.87 20.41 3.23
CA GLN A 132 4.28 20.83 3.32
C GLN A 132 4.64 21.76 2.15
N SER A 133 5.72 22.54 2.30
CA SER A 133 6.30 23.24 1.16
C SER A 133 6.91 22.24 0.17
N GLU A 134 7.07 22.63 -1.11
CA GLU A 134 7.68 21.76 -2.13
C GLU A 134 9.11 21.35 -1.76
N ASP A 135 9.88 22.27 -1.18
CA ASP A 135 11.26 22.00 -0.77
C ASP A 135 11.32 21.00 0.40
N ASP A 136 10.44 21.14 1.39
CA ASP A 136 10.35 20.22 2.53
C ASP A 136 9.89 18.82 2.08
N GLU A 137 8.88 18.75 1.20
CA GLU A 137 8.41 17.49 0.62
C GLU A 137 9.51 16.78 -0.20
N ARG A 138 10.22 17.54 -1.03
CA ARG A 138 11.37 17.04 -1.80
C ARG A 138 12.46 16.47 -0.89
N ALA A 139 12.84 17.23 0.13
CA ALA A 139 13.85 16.81 1.11
C ALA A 139 13.39 15.56 1.89
N LEU A 140 12.11 15.48 2.25
CA LEU A 140 11.52 14.31 2.91
C LEU A 140 11.61 13.07 2.02
N ILE A 141 11.15 13.15 0.77
CA ILE A 141 11.19 12.03 -0.18
C ILE A 141 12.62 11.54 -0.39
N GLN A 142 13.56 12.44 -0.64
CA GLN A 142 14.98 12.11 -0.82
C GLN A 142 15.55 11.37 0.40
N ARG A 143 15.27 11.89 1.60
CA ARG A 143 15.71 11.25 2.86
C ARG A 143 15.12 9.86 3.04
N VAL A 144 13.82 9.70 2.81
CA VAL A 144 13.14 8.41 2.96
C VAL A 144 13.73 7.37 2.00
N VAL A 145 13.87 7.72 0.72
CA VAL A 145 14.45 6.84 -0.30
C VAL A 145 15.88 6.45 0.05
N THR A 146 16.70 7.40 0.53
CA THR A 146 18.08 7.13 0.93
C THR A 146 18.15 6.18 2.13
N VAL A 147 17.40 6.47 3.20
CA VAL A 147 17.41 5.64 4.42
C VAL A 147 16.94 4.21 4.16
N ILE A 148 15.89 4.05 3.35
CA ILE A 148 15.41 2.71 2.98
C ILE A 148 16.49 1.99 2.17
N ALA A 149 17.07 2.63 1.14
CA ALA A 149 18.10 2.02 0.31
C ALA A 149 19.33 1.57 1.12
N GLU A 150 19.81 2.41 2.03
CA GLU A 150 20.94 2.08 2.92
C GLU A 150 20.65 0.93 3.87
N SER A 151 19.42 0.85 4.38
CA SER A 151 19.04 -0.14 5.39
C SER A 151 18.64 -1.49 4.80
N THR A 152 18.01 -1.49 3.64
CA THR A 152 17.53 -2.72 2.98
C THR A 152 18.51 -3.29 1.96
N GLY A 153 19.41 -2.45 1.45
CA GLY A 153 20.31 -2.76 0.33
C GLY A 153 19.66 -2.53 -1.04
N GLU A 154 18.40 -2.10 -1.09
CA GLU A 154 17.64 -1.90 -2.32
C GLU A 154 16.94 -0.54 -2.32
N ARG A 155 17.03 0.17 -3.44
CA ARG A 155 16.31 1.44 -3.62
C ARG A 155 14.81 1.16 -3.81
N PRO A 156 13.91 1.82 -3.06
CA PRO A 156 12.49 1.63 -3.25
C PRO A 156 12.06 2.11 -4.65
N ARG A 157 11.29 1.29 -5.35
CA ARG A 157 10.71 1.60 -6.66
C ARG A 157 9.25 2.06 -6.53
N GLY A 158 8.60 1.70 -5.44
CA GLY A 158 7.23 2.06 -5.13
C GLY A 158 7.10 3.08 -4.00
N TRP A 159 5.94 3.73 -3.97
CA TRP A 159 5.59 4.68 -2.92
C TRP A 159 4.12 4.57 -2.54
N LEU A 160 3.85 4.61 -1.25
CA LEU A 160 2.53 4.80 -0.66
C LEU A 160 2.64 5.94 0.35
N SER A 161 1.96 7.04 0.12
CA SER A 161 2.00 8.17 1.06
C SER A 161 1.24 7.83 2.34
N PRO A 162 1.70 8.25 3.53
CA PRO A 162 0.93 8.15 4.76
C PRO A 162 -0.48 8.73 4.58
N ALA A 163 -1.51 7.94 4.95
CA ALA A 163 -2.91 8.26 4.73
C ALA A 163 -3.26 8.60 3.25
N LEU A 164 -2.51 8.06 2.28
CA LEU A 164 -2.62 8.34 0.83
C LEU A 164 -2.57 9.83 0.48
N SER A 165 -1.97 10.65 1.37
CA SER A 165 -1.94 12.11 1.21
C SER A 165 -0.92 12.55 0.16
N GLU A 166 -1.32 13.48 -0.69
CA GLU A 166 -0.47 14.07 -1.72
C GLU A 166 -0.61 15.60 -1.76
N SER A 167 0.43 16.27 -2.21
CA SER A 167 0.37 17.61 -2.76
C SER A 167 0.16 17.54 -4.28
N HIS A 168 -0.04 18.68 -4.93
CA HIS A 168 -0.05 18.72 -6.40
C HIS A 168 1.27 18.34 -7.06
N ARG A 169 2.36 18.26 -6.28
CA ARG A 169 3.72 17.99 -6.75
C ARG A 169 4.23 16.61 -6.41
N THR A 170 3.58 15.89 -5.49
CA THR A 170 4.07 14.60 -4.97
C THR A 170 4.49 13.65 -6.08
N LEU A 171 3.65 13.43 -7.10
CA LEU A 171 3.96 12.49 -8.18
C LEU A 171 5.20 12.88 -8.98
N ASP A 172 5.38 14.18 -9.25
CA ASP A 172 6.55 14.68 -9.98
C ASP A 172 7.83 14.53 -9.13
N LEU A 173 7.74 14.86 -7.84
CA LEU A 173 8.85 14.71 -6.89
C LEU A 173 9.25 13.24 -6.69
N LEU A 174 8.29 12.33 -6.67
CA LEU A 174 8.53 10.89 -6.60
C LEU A 174 9.26 10.40 -7.86
N ALA A 175 8.79 10.80 -9.05
CA ALA A 175 9.40 10.43 -10.32
C ALA A 175 10.84 10.98 -10.43
N GLU A 176 11.10 12.22 -10.01
CA GLU A 176 12.45 12.82 -9.93
C GLU A 176 13.39 12.01 -9.02
N ASN A 177 12.84 11.33 -8.03
CA ASN A 177 13.58 10.47 -7.10
C ASN A 177 13.64 8.99 -7.52
N GLY A 178 13.21 8.66 -8.75
CA GLY A 178 13.31 7.31 -9.33
C GLY A 178 12.24 6.35 -8.83
N ILE A 179 11.15 6.86 -8.24
CA ILE A 179 9.97 6.05 -7.93
C ILE A 179 9.21 5.78 -9.24
N GLU A 180 8.86 4.53 -9.46
CA GLU A 180 8.26 4.05 -10.70
C GLU A 180 6.77 3.77 -10.60
N TYR A 181 6.27 3.54 -9.38
CA TYR A 181 4.84 3.31 -9.14
C TYR A 181 4.37 3.85 -7.79
N VAL A 182 3.08 4.13 -7.72
CA VAL A 182 2.40 4.61 -6.51
C VAL A 182 1.14 3.80 -6.23
N GLY A 183 0.81 3.62 -4.94
CA GLY A 183 -0.43 3.01 -4.46
C GLY A 183 -1.46 4.04 -3.95
N ASN A 184 -1.25 5.34 -4.14
CA ASN A 184 -2.07 6.38 -3.51
C ASN A 184 -3.50 6.51 -4.10
N TRP A 185 -3.74 5.97 -5.29
CA TRP A 185 -5.00 6.14 -6.02
C TRP A 185 -5.79 4.83 -6.02
N VAL A 186 -6.91 4.84 -5.30
CA VAL A 186 -7.74 3.64 -5.02
C VAL A 186 -8.92 3.49 -5.99
N ASN A 187 -8.71 3.80 -7.27
CA ASN A 187 -9.78 4.00 -8.24
C ASN A 187 -9.81 2.97 -9.38
N ASP A 188 -9.04 1.88 -9.27
CA ASP A 188 -8.97 0.88 -10.34
C ASP A 188 -8.68 -0.53 -9.80
N GLU A 189 -8.84 -1.53 -10.68
CA GLU A 189 -8.47 -2.94 -10.47
C GLU A 189 -7.33 -3.38 -11.40
N GLN A 190 -6.80 -2.46 -12.22
CA GLN A 190 -5.69 -2.68 -13.13
C GLN A 190 -4.67 -1.54 -13.01
N PRO A 191 -3.37 -1.82 -13.24
CA PRO A 191 -2.38 -0.75 -13.33
C PRO A 191 -2.71 0.21 -14.49
N TYR A 192 -2.36 1.47 -14.34
CA TYR A 192 -2.47 2.44 -15.43
C TYR A 192 -1.35 3.50 -15.35
N PRO A 193 -0.96 4.10 -16.50
CA PRO A 193 0.08 5.11 -16.51
C PRO A 193 -0.45 6.46 -16.00
N MET A 194 0.39 7.15 -15.23
CA MET A 194 0.16 8.50 -14.75
C MET A 194 1.11 9.48 -15.40
N ARG A 195 0.63 10.70 -15.67
CA ARG A 195 1.46 11.77 -16.22
C ARG A 195 2.31 12.39 -15.13
N VAL A 196 3.61 12.42 -15.38
CA VAL A 196 4.63 13.08 -14.57
C VAL A 196 5.55 13.89 -15.47
N ASN A 197 6.21 14.90 -14.91
CA ASN A 197 7.07 15.80 -15.69
C ASN A 197 8.33 15.10 -16.22
N THR A 198 8.81 14.08 -15.52
CA THR A 198 10.01 13.31 -15.89
C THR A 198 9.80 11.83 -15.66
N GLY A 199 10.38 11.00 -16.55
CA GLY A 199 10.29 9.55 -16.38
C GLY A 199 8.91 8.96 -16.69
N SER A 200 8.52 7.94 -15.93
CA SER A 200 7.23 7.26 -16.04
C SER A 200 6.71 6.87 -14.65
N MET A 201 5.41 6.95 -14.46
CA MET A 201 4.75 6.58 -13.22
C MET A 201 3.57 5.66 -13.52
N ILE A 202 3.44 4.59 -12.74
CA ILE A 202 2.30 3.68 -12.80
C ILE A 202 1.49 3.82 -11.50
N SER A 203 0.19 4.02 -11.61
CA SER A 203 -0.72 3.77 -10.48
C SER A 203 -0.95 2.28 -10.37
N LEU A 204 -0.60 1.69 -9.24
CA LEU A 204 -0.88 0.30 -8.93
C LEU A 204 -2.08 0.26 -7.97
N PRO A 205 -3.13 -0.51 -8.28
CA PRO A 205 -4.36 -0.50 -7.50
C PRO A 205 -4.13 -0.88 -6.03
N TYR A 206 -4.20 0.09 -5.13
CA TYR A 206 -4.32 -0.10 -3.69
C TYR A 206 -5.79 -0.14 -3.31
N SER A 207 -6.15 -0.73 -2.18
CA SER A 207 -7.55 -0.84 -1.77
C SER A 207 -7.85 -0.05 -0.50
N ALA A 208 -8.94 0.72 -0.54
CA ALA A 208 -9.57 1.25 0.66
C ALA A 208 -10.59 0.26 1.27
N GLU A 209 -11.13 -0.64 0.43
CA GLU A 209 -12.13 -1.63 0.86
C GLU A 209 -11.48 -2.85 1.53
N ILE A 210 -10.49 -3.46 0.88
CA ILE A 210 -9.73 -4.58 1.43
C ILE A 210 -8.53 -4.04 2.23
N ASN A 211 -8.85 -3.26 3.24
CA ASN A 211 -7.91 -2.59 4.13
C ASN A 211 -8.40 -2.70 5.58
N ASP A 212 -7.57 -3.22 6.45
CA ASP A 212 -7.94 -3.52 7.83
C ASP A 212 -8.18 -2.26 8.71
N ILE A 213 -7.66 -1.07 8.33
CA ILE A 213 -7.99 0.17 9.03
C ILE A 213 -9.45 0.55 8.82
N PRO A 214 -9.94 0.83 7.59
CA PRO A 214 -11.36 1.11 7.40
C PRO A 214 -12.26 -0.01 7.92
N ALA A 215 -11.93 -1.26 7.64
CA ALA A 215 -12.74 -2.39 8.04
C ALA A 215 -12.95 -2.46 9.57
N PHE A 216 -11.87 -2.39 10.35
CA PHE A 216 -11.97 -2.56 11.80
C PHE A 216 -12.25 -1.26 12.55
N LEU A 217 -11.72 -0.12 12.09
CA LEU A 217 -11.81 1.13 12.86
C LEU A 217 -13.01 1.98 12.46
N GLU A 218 -13.33 2.03 11.16
CA GLU A 218 -14.43 2.86 10.66
C GLU A 218 -15.74 2.05 10.59
N LEU A 219 -15.71 0.92 9.87
CA LEU A 219 -16.90 0.10 9.62
C LEU A 219 -17.20 -0.87 10.77
N LYS A 220 -16.30 -1.00 11.77
CA LYS A 220 -16.46 -1.87 12.95
C LYS A 220 -16.75 -3.33 12.61
N GLN A 221 -16.22 -3.83 11.53
CA GLN A 221 -16.41 -5.20 11.11
C GLN A 221 -15.78 -6.20 12.08
N SER A 222 -16.38 -7.37 12.19
CA SER A 222 -15.76 -8.47 12.94
C SER A 222 -14.55 -9.03 12.17
N PRO A 223 -13.61 -9.69 12.85
CA PRO A 223 -12.51 -10.40 12.18
C PRO A 223 -12.98 -11.44 11.16
N GLU A 224 -14.11 -12.12 11.43
CA GLU A 224 -14.72 -13.09 10.54
C GLU A 224 -15.27 -12.42 9.28
N ASP A 225 -15.96 -11.27 9.43
CA ASP A 225 -16.47 -10.51 8.29
C ASP A 225 -15.34 -10.05 7.37
N PHE A 226 -14.25 -9.53 7.93
CA PHE A 226 -13.10 -9.15 7.14
C PHE A 226 -12.46 -10.33 6.40
N GLY A 227 -12.33 -11.49 7.07
CA GLY A 227 -11.87 -12.72 6.42
C GLY A 227 -12.78 -13.16 5.27
N ARG A 228 -14.11 -13.03 5.44
CA ARG A 228 -15.08 -13.30 4.37
C ARG A 228 -14.96 -12.30 3.23
N MET A 229 -14.80 -11.00 3.53
CA MET A 229 -14.58 -9.98 2.49
C MET A 229 -13.35 -10.27 1.63
N LEU A 230 -12.25 -10.73 2.23
CA LEU A 230 -11.06 -11.15 1.49
C LEU A 230 -11.38 -12.29 0.51
N CYS A 231 -12.15 -13.29 0.95
CA CYS A 231 -12.52 -14.41 0.09
C CYS A 231 -13.49 -13.99 -1.02
N ASP A 232 -14.53 -13.23 -0.68
CA ASP A 232 -15.56 -12.79 -1.62
C ASP A 232 -14.97 -11.87 -2.71
N GLN A 233 -14.11 -10.93 -2.31
CA GLN A 233 -13.39 -10.06 -3.25
C GLN A 233 -12.52 -10.88 -4.19
N PHE A 234 -11.77 -11.82 -3.65
CA PHE A 234 -10.94 -12.70 -4.46
C PHE A 234 -11.77 -13.51 -5.47
N ASP A 235 -12.86 -14.14 -5.04
CA ASP A 235 -13.66 -15.00 -5.90
C ASP A 235 -14.26 -14.21 -7.08
N VAL A 236 -14.76 -12.99 -6.85
CA VAL A 236 -15.28 -12.12 -7.93
C VAL A 236 -14.17 -11.67 -8.88
N LEU A 237 -13.03 -11.20 -8.35
CA LEU A 237 -11.90 -10.80 -9.19
C LEU A 237 -11.32 -11.98 -9.99
N TYR A 238 -11.37 -13.18 -9.43
CA TYR A 238 -10.95 -14.41 -10.11
C TYR A 238 -11.86 -14.76 -11.29
N GLU A 239 -13.18 -14.60 -11.14
CA GLU A 239 -14.14 -14.79 -12.22
C GLU A 239 -13.98 -13.74 -13.33
N ASP A 240 -13.89 -12.48 -12.96
CA ASP A 240 -13.66 -11.36 -13.90
C ASP A 240 -12.30 -11.45 -14.60
N GLY A 241 -11.30 -11.93 -13.91
CA GLY A 241 -9.94 -12.12 -14.41
C GLY A 241 -9.83 -13.10 -15.57
N ALA A 242 -10.81 -13.98 -15.76
CA ALA A 242 -10.89 -14.85 -16.92
C ALA A 242 -11.03 -14.06 -18.24
N LYS A 243 -11.67 -12.88 -18.19
CA LYS A 243 -11.85 -11.98 -19.34
C LYS A 243 -10.65 -11.05 -19.49
N THR A 244 -10.25 -10.40 -18.41
CA THR A 244 -9.13 -9.46 -18.36
C THR A 244 -8.56 -9.45 -16.94
N GLY A 245 -7.24 -9.62 -16.82
CA GLY A 245 -6.55 -9.76 -15.54
C GLY A 245 -6.87 -8.64 -14.55
N ARG A 246 -6.91 -9.00 -13.28
CA ARG A 246 -7.17 -8.11 -12.15
C ARG A 246 -5.97 -8.07 -11.20
N VAL A 247 -5.88 -7.01 -10.42
CA VAL A 247 -5.03 -6.93 -9.23
C VAL A 247 -5.92 -6.97 -8.00
N MET A 248 -5.62 -7.86 -7.08
CA MET A 248 -6.18 -7.85 -5.73
C MET A 248 -5.12 -7.37 -4.75
N SER A 249 -5.28 -6.17 -4.21
CA SER A 249 -4.45 -5.68 -3.12
C SER A 249 -5.06 -6.02 -1.77
N ILE A 250 -4.22 -6.50 -0.84
CA ILE A 250 -4.59 -6.79 0.55
C ILE A 250 -3.76 -5.89 1.45
N CYS A 251 -4.40 -4.87 2.01
CA CYS A 251 -3.75 -3.79 2.74
C CYS A 251 -3.86 -4.02 4.25
N LEU A 252 -2.73 -4.21 4.91
CA LEU A 252 -2.68 -4.71 6.28
C LEU A 252 -1.81 -3.82 7.18
N HIS A 253 -2.24 -3.68 8.42
CA HIS A 253 -1.48 -3.00 9.47
C HIS A 253 -1.20 -3.98 10.60
N PRO A 254 0.08 -4.31 10.90
CA PRO A 254 0.42 -5.33 11.91
C PRO A 254 -0.17 -5.09 13.29
N PHE A 255 -0.42 -3.84 13.67
CA PHE A 255 -1.08 -3.51 14.93
C PHE A 255 -2.59 -3.81 14.94
N LEU A 256 -3.17 -4.12 13.77
CA LEU A 256 -4.57 -4.57 13.61
C LEU A 256 -4.64 -6.06 13.30
N ILE A 257 -4.27 -6.45 12.08
CA ILE A 257 -4.41 -7.84 11.64
C ILE A 257 -3.51 -8.82 12.41
N GLY A 258 -2.42 -8.33 12.98
CA GLY A 258 -1.46 -9.13 13.75
C GLY A 258 -1.98 -9.61 15.10
N HIS A 259 -3.18 -9.21 15.56
CA HIS A 259 -3.78 -9.77 16.77
C HIS A 259 -4.25 -11.22 16.54
N PRO A 260 -4.11 -12.12 17.54
CA PRO A 260 -4.40 -13.56 17.38
C PRO A 260 -5.79 -13.85 16.83
N HIS A 261 -6.81 -13.15 17.31
CA HIS A 261 -8.20 -13.35 16.90
C HIS A 261 -8.50 -12.86 15.50
N ARG A 262 -7.66 -11.97 14.93
CA ARG A 262 -7.78 -11.44 13.56
C ARG A 262 -6.92 -12.23 12.59
N SER A 263 -5.69 -12.55 12.97
CA SER A 263 -4.76 -13.29 12.11
C SER A 263 -5.26 -14.70 11.75
N LYS A 264 -6.09 -15.31 12.58
CA LYS A 264 -6.76 -16.58 12.27
C LYS A 264 -7.58 -16.51 10.97
N TYR A 265 -8.33 -15.44 10.78
CA TYR A 265 -9.16 -15.27 9.59
C TYR A 265 -8.35 -14.82 8.37
N PHE A 266 -7.30 -14.07 8.60
CA PHE A 266 -6.32 -13.76 7.56
C PHE A 266 -5.63 -15.04 7.04
N ASP A 267 -5.18 -15.91 7.92
CA ASP A 267 -4.59 -17.23 7.59
C ASP A 267 -5.57 -18.05 6.74
N ALA A 268 -6.84 -18.11 7.14
CA ALA A 268 -7.88 -18.83 6.40
C ALA A 268 -8.14 -18.22 5.01
N ALA A 269 -8.14 -16.90 4.88
CA ALA A 269 -8.32 -16.22 3.61
C ALA A 269 -7.14 -16.47 2.64
N LEU A 270 -5.90 -16.44 3.14
CA LEU A 270 -4.75 -16.78 2.30
C LEU A 270 -4.77 -18.25 1.86
N ALA A 271 -5.22 -19.16 2.73
CA ALA A 271 -5.42 -20.56 2.35
C ALA A 271 -6.49 -20.71 1.24
N HIS A 272 -7.59 -19.94 1.31
CA HIS A 272 -8.61 -19.92 0.27
C HIS A 272 -8.04 -19.47 -1.08
N ILE A 273 -7.31 -18.35 -1.11
CA ILE A 273 -6.66 -17.84 -2.32
C ILE A 273 -5.69 -18.89 -2.90
N ARG A 274 -4.88 -19.52 -2.04
CA ARG A 274 -3.92 -20.56 -2.44
C ARG A 274 -4.54 -21.84 -2.96
N SER A 275 -5.80 -22.09 -2.66
CA SER A 275 -6.54 -23.27 -3.15
C SER A 275 -6.86 -23.18 -4.66
N ARG A 276 -6.77 -21.98 -5.27
CA ARG A 276 -7.06 -21.77 -6.68
C ARG A 276 -5.79 -21.83 -7.52
N GLN A 277 -5.94 -22.37 -8.74
CA GLN A 277 -4.93 -22.27 -9.79
C GLN A 277 -5.06 -20.90 -10.51
N GLU A 278 -4.14 -20.61 -11.43
CA GLU A 278 -4.18 -19.37 -12.22
C GLU A 278 -4.18 -18.08 -11.37
N VAL A 279 -3.47 -18.12 -10.24
CA VAL A 279 -3.24 -16.99 -9.33
C VAL A 279 -1.74 -16.66 -9.33
N TRP A 280 -1.42 -15.39 -9.51
CA TRP A 280 -0.05 -14.91 -9.44
C TRP A 280 0.17 -14.17 -8.12
N LEU A 281 0.97 -14.74 -7.22
CA LEU A 281 1.42 -14.08 -6.00
C LEU A 281 2.60 -13.18 -6.36
N ALA A 282 2.37 -11.88 -6.39
CA ALA A 282 3.33 -10.93 -6.95
C ALA A 282 3.63 -9.80 -5.98
N THR A 283 4.84 -9.25 -6.09
CA THR A 283 5.20 -7.97 -5.50
C THR A 283 4.78 -6.81 -6.41
N GLY A 284 4.78 -5.58 -5.89
CA GLY A 284 4.41 -4.39 -6.66
C GLY A 284 5.30 -4.20 -7.89
N SER A 285 6.62 -4.34 -7.73
CA SER A 285 7.57 -4.22 -8.84
C SER A 285 7.37 -5.27 -9.91
N GLU A 286 7.08 -6.51 -9.56
CA GLU A 286 6.80 -7.58 -10.52
C GLU A 286 5.57 -7.28 -11.38
N ILE A 287 4.49 -6.78 -10.75
CA ILE A 287 3.28 -6.38 -11.47
C ILE A 287 3.57 -5.23 -12.43
N VAL A 288 4.30 -4.22 -11.95
CA VAL A 288 4.65 -3.03 -12.75
C VAL A 288 5.58 -3.38 -13.91
N ASP A 289 6.58 -4.23 -13.69
CA ASP A 289 7.50 -4.68 -14.74
C ASP A 289 6.76 -5.44 -15.83
N HIS A 290 5.89 -6.38 -15.43
CA HIS A 290 5.06 -7.10 -16.39
C HIS A 290 4.14 -6.16 -17.17
N TYR A 291 3.49 -5.21 -16.47
CA TYR A 291 2.61 -4.25 -17.11
C TYR A 291 3.35 -3.37 -18.13
N LYS A 292 4.48 -2.77 -17.75
CA LYS A 292 5.29 -1.93 -18.64
C LYS A 292 5.80 -2.68 -19.87
N ALA A 293 6.19 -3.95 -19.70
CA ALA A 293 6.72 -4.76 -20.79
C ALA A 293 5.67 -5.14 -21.83
N ASN A 294 4.42 -5.32 -21.42
CA ASN A 294 3.35 -5.86 -22.28
C ASN A 294 2.29 -4.84 -22.68
N TYR A 295 2.17 -3.73 -21.93
CA TYR A 295 1.14 -2.70 -22.12
C TYR A 295 1.79 -1.30 -22.05
N PRO A 296 2.70 -0.98 -22.97
CA PRO A 296 3.32 0.34 -22.97
C PRO A 296 2.26 1.43 -23.19
N PRO A 297 2.42 2.62 -22.58
CA PRO A 297 1.52 3.73 -22.83
C PRO A 297 1.50 4.05 -24.34
N PRO A 298 0.37 4.49 -24.89
CA PRO A 298 0.33 4.94 -26.27
C PRO A 298 1.35 6.07 -26.48
N THR A 299 2.16 5.93 -27.52
CA THR A 299 3.19 6.90 -27.93
C THR A 299 2.57 8.24 -28.32
#